data_dbda4b9eb69ed5b91a6441e44eb18364
#
_entry.id   dbda4b9eb69ed5b91a6441e44eb18364
#
_cell.length_a   1.000
_cell.length_b   1.000
_cell.length_c   1.000
_cell.angle_alpha   90.00
_cell.angle_beta   90.00
_cell.angle_gamma   90.00
#
_symmetry.space_group_name_H-M   'P 1'
#
loop_
_entity.id
_entity.type
_entity.pdbx_description
1 polymer ?
#
loop_
_entity_poly.entity_id
_entity_poly.type
_entity_poly.pdbx_seq_one_letter_code
_entity_poly.pdbx_strand_id
1 'polypeptide(L)'
;LKEVGVDAQILSSDMLRKVITPKPKYTEDERDIVYGALVFIAELLTKNGVNVIIDATANRRRYRDEARRRLPKFIEAYIRCPLEICIERESKRIGETYHAPRNIYKKAFTGESKTVPGIGSPYEEPLNPEVIVDSDKLSPDECAEKILKAIKRHFY
;
A
#
# COMPACT_ATOMS: atom_id res chain seq x y z
N LEU A 1 -9.95 11.45 -6.07
CA LEU A 1 -10.47 11.00 -7.37
C LEU A 1 -11.96 11.34 -7.52
N LYS A 2 -12.81 11.06 -6.52
CA LYS A 2 -14.25 11.42 -6.60
C LYS A 2 -14.50 12.89 -6.88
N GLU A 3 -13.74 13.79 -6.28
CA GLU A 3 -13.85 15.26 -6.50
C GLU A 3 -13.58 15.70 -7.95
N VAL A 4 -12.89 14.87 -8.70
CA VAL A 4 -12.61 15.10 -10.13
C VAL A 4 -13.43 14.16 -11.04
N GLY A 5 -14.49 13.55 -10.52
CA GLY A 5 -15.41 12.71 -11.28
C GLY A 5 -14.88 11.32 -11.66
N VAL A 6 -13.83 10.83 -10.97
CA VAL A 6 -13.27 9.50 -11.21
C VAL A 6 -13.61 8.57 -10.05
N ASP A 7 -14.49 7.62 -10.29
CA ASP A 7 -14.76 6.53 -9.36
C ASP A 7 -13.64 5.50 -9.41
N ALA A 8 -13.24 5.02 -8.23
CA ALA A 8 -12.25 3.97 -8.09
C ALA A 8 -12.56 3.05 -6.90
N GLN A 9 -12.34 1.76 -7.11
CA GLN A 9 -12.43 0.77 -6.03
C GLN A 9 -11.11 0.70 -5.27
N ILE A 10 -11.16 0.80 -3.93
CA ILE A 10 -9.99 0.61 -3.08
C ILE A 10 -9.86 -0.87 -2.73
N LEU A 11 -8.72 -1.45 -3.03
CA LEU A 11 -8.30 -2.80 -2.62
C LEU A 11 -7.23 -2.67 -1.52
N SER A 12 -7.65 -2.82 -0.27
CA SER A 12 -6.75 -2.78 0.88
C SER A 12 -6.20 -4.17 1.20
N SER A 13 -4.88 -4.27 1.35
CA SER A 13 -4.22 -5.51 1.79
C SER A 13 -4.65 -5.94 3.19
N ASP A 14 -4.92 -4.99 4.09
CA ASP A 14 -5.35 -5.28 5.45
C ASP A 14 -6.80 -5.80 5.51
N MET A 15 -7.68 -5.26 4.66
CA MET A 15 -9.04 -5.79 4.52
C MET A 15 -9.03 -7.20 3.93
N LEU A 16 -8.27 -7.42 2.86
CA LEU A 16 -8.20 -8.71 2.19
C LEU A 16 -7.65 -9.79 3.13
N ARG A 17 -6.66 -9.45 3.98
CA ARG A 17 -6.14 -10.37 5.00
C ARG A 17 -7.20 -10.89 5.95
N LYS A 18 -8.17 -10.09 6.34
CA LYS A 18 -9.28 -10.54 7.22
C LYS A 18 -10.08 -11.70 6.62
N VAL A 19 -10.11 -11.78 5.29
CA VAL A 19 -10.82 -12.83 4.55
C VAL A 19 -9.95 -14.05 4.30
N ILE A 20 -8.74 -13.85 3.74
CA ILE A 20 -7.91 -14.95 3.25
C ILE A 20 -6.88 -15.46 4.26
N THR A 21 -6.48 -14.62 5.23
CA THR A 21 -5.59 -15.00 6.33
C THR A 21 -6.12 -14.45 7.66
N PRO A 22 -7.25 -14.96 8.18
CA PRO A 22 -7.92 -14.38 9.36
C PRO A 22 -7.10 -14.47 10.65
N LYS A 23 -6.07 -15.33 10.68
CA LYS A 23 -5.06 -15.40 11.75
C LYS A 23 -3.67 -15.17 11.15
N PRO A 24 -3.33 -13.93 10.77
CA PRO A 24 -2.14 -13.66 9.97
C PRO A 24 -0.86 -13.89 10.74
N LYS A 25 0.09 -14.58 10.11
CA LYS A 25 1.47 -14.76 10.58
C LYS A 25 2.44 -13.79 9.89
N TYR A 26 2.00 -13.15 8.81
CA TYR A 26 2.79 -12.21 7.99
C TYR A 26 4.07 -12.81 7.41
N THR A 27 4.09 -14.13 7.19
CA THR A 27 5.20 -14.81 6.51
C THR A 27 5.31 -14.38 5.04
N GLU A 28 6.43 -14.68 4.39
CA GLU A 28 6.57 -14.39 2.95
C GLU A 28 5.52 -15.13 2.13
N ASP A 29 5.25 -16.40 2.43
CA ASP A 29 4.21 -17.20 1.74
C ASP A 29 2.82 -16.57 1.87
N GLU A 30 2.44 -16.12 3.08
CA GLU A 30 1.17 -15.39 3.26
C GLU A 30 1.15 -14.08 2.48
N ARG A 31 2.28 -13.37 2.39
CA ARG A 31 2.38 -12.15 1.59
C ARG A 31 2.22 -12.44 0.11
N ASP A 32 2.86 -13.50 -0.37
CA ASP A 32 2.75 -13.92 -1.77
C ASP A 32 1.29 -14.23 -2.13
N ILE A 33 0.55 -14.92 -1.27
CA ILE A 33 -0.89 -15.18 -1.46
C ILE A 33 -1.69 -13.86 -1.47
N VAL A 34 -1.49 -13.00 -0.48
CA VAL A 34 -2.26 -11.75 -0.34
C VAL A 34 -2.00 -10.81 -1.52
N TYR A 35 -0.75 -10.58 -1.87
CA TYR A 35 -0.40 -9.66 -2.97
C TYR A 35 -0.76 -10.25 -4.34
N GLY A 36 -0.61 -11.57 -4.52
CA GLY A 36 -1.09 -12.26 -5.72
C GLY A 36 -2.61 -12.12 -5.90
N ALA A 37 -3.36 -12.29 -4.82
CA ALA A 37 -4.81 -12.10 -4.83
C ALA A 37 -5.21 -10.64 -5.12
N LEU A 38 -4.54 -9.65 -4.50
CA LEU A 38 -4.78 -8.22 -4.79
C LEU A 38 -4.58 -7.91 -6.28
N VAL A 39 -3.48 -8.35 -6.86
CA VAL A 39 -3.18 -8.11 -8.28
C VAL A 39 -4.18 -8.81 -9.18
N PHE A 40 -4.58 -10.05 -8.86
CA PHE A 40 -5.59 -10.78 -9.61
C PHE A 40 -6.96 -10.09 -9.57
N ILE A 41 -7.41 -9.64 -8.39
CA ILE A 41 -8.68 -8.91 -8.25
C ILE A 41 -8.61 -7.58 -9.01
N ALA A 42 -7.50 -6.84 -8.90
CA ALA A 42 -7.30 -5.60 -9.65
C ALA A 42 -7.36 -5.82 -11.17
N GLU A 43 -6.76 -6.91 -11.67
CA GLU A 43 -6.82 -7.27 -13.09
C GLU A 43 -8.25 -7.57 -13.55
N LEU A 44 -9.03 -8.32 -12.77
CA LEU A 44 -10.43 -8.59 -13.09
C LEU A 44 -11.27 -7.31 -13.12
N LEU A 45 -11.10 -6.43 -12.14
CA LEU A 45 -11.84 -5.17 -12.06
C LEU A 45 -11.48 -4.23 -13.21
N THR A 46 -10.19 -4.07 -13.49
CA THR A 46 -9.73 -3.16 -14.56
C THR A 46 -10.12 -3.65 -15.96
N LYS A 47 -10.13 -4.96 -16.20
CA LYS A 47 -10.67 -5.57 -17.44
C LYS A 47 -12.16 -5.27 -17.64
N ASN A 48 -12.90 -5.00 -16.56
CA ASN A 48 -14.31 -4.61 -16.60
C ASN A 48 -14.52 -3.09 -16.48
N GLY A 49 -13.48 -2.29 -16.75
CA GLY A 49 -13.58 -0.83 -16.78
C GLY A 49 -13.61 -0.14 -15.40
N VAL A 50 -13.35 -0.87 -14.32
CA VAL A 50 -13.32 -0.31 -12.96
C VAL A 50 -11.91 0.21 -12.65
N ASN A 51 -11.78 1.49 -12.28
CA ASN A 51 -10.52 2.02 -11.77
C ASN A 51 -10.25 1.46 -10.37
N VAL A 52 -8.98 1.14 -10.10
CA VAL A 52 -8.57 0.50 -8.85
C VAL A 52 -7.43 1.25 -8.19
N ILE A 53 -7.52 1.41 -6.87
CA ILE A 53 -6.42 1.84 -6.01
C ILE A 53 -6.03 0.64 -5.15
N ILE A 54 -4.80 0.15 -5.29
CA ILE A 54 -4.25 -0.87 -4.40
C ILE A 54 -3.57 -0.16 -3.22
N ASP A 55 -4.18 -0.29 -2.04
CA ASP A 55 -3.64 0.22 -0.78
C ASP A 55 -2.89 -0.91 -0.06
N ALA A 56 -1.55 -0.86 -0.17
CA ALA A 56 -0.70 -1.90 0.36
C ALA A 56 0.73 -1.42 0.62
N THR A 57 1.35 -1.89 1.69
CA THR A 57 2.78 -1.63 1.95
C THR A 57 3.68 -2.25 0.88
N ALA A 58 3.34 -3.46 0.40
CA ALA A 58 4.04 -4.19 -0.67
C ALA A 58 5.58 -4.08 -0.54
N ASN A 59 6.11 -4.50 0.61
CA ASN A 59 7.50 -4.26 1.03
C ASN A 59 8.57 -4.85 0.10
N ARG A 60 8.24 -5.84 -0.71
CA ARG A 60 9.13 -6.38 -1.75
C ARG A 60 8.75 -5.82 -3.11
N ARG A 61 9.73 -5.41 -3.90
CA ARG A 61 9.52 -4.90 -5.27
C ARG A 61 8.75 -5.89 -6.14
N ARG A 62 9.03 -7.18 -6.02
CA ARG A 62 8.37 -8.22 -6.80
C ARG A 62 6.83 -8.15 -6.79
N TYR A 63 6.22 -7.68 -5.71
CA TYR A 63 4.76 -7.53 -5.64
C TYR A 63 4.26 -6.38 -6.52
N ARG A 64 4.98 -5.26 -6.53
CA ARG A 64 4.66 -4.09 -7.34
C ARG A 64 5.02 -4.31 -8.81
N ASP A 65 6.14 -5.00 -9.07
CA ASP A 65 6.56 -5.39 -10.42
C ASP A 65 5.55 -6.35 -11.07
N GLU A 66 5.00 -7.29 -10.30
CA GLU A 66 3.93 -8.18 -10.77
C GLU A 66 2.66 -7.40 -11.13
N ALA A 67 2.26 -6.41 -10.30
CA ALA A 67 1.14 -5.55 -10.63
C ALA A 67 1.40 -4.75 -11.91
N ARG A 68 2.57 -4.14 -12.05
CA ARG A 68 2.99 -3.40 -13.25
C ARG A 68 2.97 -4.28 -14.50
N ARG A 69 3.43 -5.53 -14.41
CA ARG A 69 3.45 -6.47 -15.53
C ARG A 69 2.06 -6.88 -15.99
N ARG A 70 1.10 -7.04 -15.07
CA ARG A 70 -0.26 -7.54 -15.36
C ARG A 70 -1.26 -6.46 -15.70
N LEU A 71 -1.05 -5.24 -15.22
CA LEU A 71 -2.00 -4.13 -15.37
C LEU A 71 -1.47 -3.13 -16.41
N PRO A 72 -2.06 -3.06 -17.61
CA PRO A 72 -1.51 -2.26 -18.73
C PRO A 72 -1.53 -0.75 -18.48
N LYS A 73 -2.46 -0.27 -17.64
CA LYS A 73 -2.54 1.13 -17.19
C LYS A 73 -2.27 1.16 -15.70
N PHE A 74 -1.01 1.20 -15.32
CA PHE A 74 -0.54 1.13 -13.94
C PHE A 74 0.37 2.32 -13.62
N ILE A 75 0.20 2.91 -12.45
CA ILE A 75 1.19 3.81 -11.84
C ILE A 75 1.54 3.34 -10.45
N GLU A 76 2.78 3.51 -10.05
CA GLU A 76 3.29 3.29 -8.72
C GLU A 76 3.46 4.64 -8.01
N ALA A 77 2.64 4.87 -6.99
CA ALA A 77 2.77 6.03 -6.12
C ALA A 77 3.53 5.64 -4.85
N TYR A 78 4.75 6.14 -4.70
CA TYR A 78 5.57 5.91 -3.51
C TYR A 78 5.31 6.98 -2.47
N ILE A 79 4.60 6.62 -1.40
CA ILE A 79 4.39 7.48 -0.23
C ILE A 79 5.56 7.24 0.73
N ARG A 80 6.58 8.09 0.63
CA ARG A 80 7.79 7.99 1.44
C ARG A 80 7.59 8.66 2.80
N CYS A 81 8.07 7.99 3.85
CA CYS A 81 8.08 8.53 5.20
C CYS A 81 9.26 7.93 5.99
N PRO A 82 10.04 8.73 6.72
CA PRO A 82 11.04 8.21 7.65
C PRO A 82 10.42 7.25 8.68
N LEU A 83 11.13 6.18 9.01
CA LEU A 83 10.61 5.15 9.90
C LEU A 83 10.23 5.70 11.28
N GLU A 84 11.02 6.62 11.81
CA GLU A 84 10.79 7.28 13.10
C GLU A 84 9.43 8.01 13.12
N ILE A 85 9.10 8.70 12.02
CA ILE A 85 7.81 9.39 11.87
C ILE A 85 6.66 8.38 11.75
N CYS A 86 6.88 7.27 11.06
CA CYS A 86 5.90 6.18 10.99
C CYS A 86 5.60 5.60 12.37
N ILE A 87 6.65 5.36 13.18
CA ILE A 87 6.54 4.87 14.56
C ILE A 87 5.76 5.86 15.43
N GLU A 88 6.11 7.15 15.35
CA GLU A 88 5.43 8.20 16.09
C GLU A 88 3.93 8.28 15.73
N ARG A 89 3.62 8.30 14.44
CA ARG A 89 2.23 8.34 13.95
C ARG A 89 1.43 7.13 14.39
N GLU A 90 2.02 5.94 14.32
CA GLU A 90 1.36 4.71 14.74
C GLU A 90 1.10 4.69 16.24
N SER A 91 2.04 5.17 17.06
CA SER A 91 1.88 5.24 18.52
C SER A 91 0.76 6.20 18.96
N LYS A 92 0.53 7.26 18.19
CA LYS A 92 -0.52 8.26 18.44
C LYS A 92 -1.87 7.90 17.83
N ARG A 93 -1.94 6.83 17.05
CA ARG A 93 -3.16 6.44 16.33
C ARG A 93 -4.23 5.97 17.29
N ILE A 94 -5.37 6.70 17.35
CA ILE A 94 -6.54 6.37 18.16
C ILE A 94 -7.59 5.71 17.26
N GLY A 95 -8.18 4.62 17.73
CA GLY A 95 -9.24 3.90 17.00
C GLY A 95 -8.72 2.90 15.96
N GLU A 96 -9.62 2.17 15.32
CA GLU A 96 -9.33 1.37 14.14
C GLU A 96 -9.35 2.27 12.91
N THR A 97 -8.20 2.52 12.32
CA THR A 97 -8.08 3.31 11.12
C THR A 97 -7.76 2.37 9.96
N TYR A 98 -8.64 2.30 8.98
CA TYR A 98 -8.46 1.53 7.74
C TYR A 98 -8.10 0.05 7.94
N HIS A 99 -8.58 -0.57 9.03
CA HIS A 99 -8.34 -1.98 9.38
C HIS A 99 -6.88 -2.35 9.64
N ALA A 100 -5.98 -1.37 9.71
CA ALA A 100 -4.55 -1.59 9.94
C ALA A 100 -4.31 -2.15 11.35
N PRO A 101 -3.39 -3.14 11.51
CA PRO A 101 -3.05 -3.69 12.81
C PRO A 101 -2.47 -2.62 13.74
N ARG A 102 -2.70 -2.76 15.03
CA ARG A 102 -2.18 -1.85 16.05
C ARG A 102 -0.91 -2.35 16.69
N ASN A 103 -0.12 -1.41 17.23
CA ASN A 103 1.09 -1.69 18.00
C ASN A 103 2.11 -2.51 17.20
N ILE A 104 2.15 -2.35 15.87
CA ILE A 104 3.02 -3.14 15.01
C ILE A 104 4.50 -2.92 15.34
N TYR A 105 4.89 -1.67 15.57
CA TYR A 105 6.28 -1.34 15.91
C TYR A 105 6.62 -1.76 17.33
N LYS A 106 5.71 -1.58 18.30
CA LYS A 106 5.91 -2.09 19.67
C LYS A 106 6.15 -3.60 19.67
N LYS A 107 5.33 -4.36 18.94
CA LYS A 107 5.50 -5.81 18.78
C LYS A 107 6.82 -6.19 18.09
N ALA A 108 7.29 -5.36 17.16
CA ALA A 108 8.58 -5.58 16.53
C ALA A 108 9.74 -5.38 17.52
N PHE A 109 9.70 -4.33 18.32
CA PHE A 109 10.74 -4.03 19.32
C PHE A 109 10.75 -5.02 20.48
N THR A 110 9.61 -5.57 20.89
CA THR A 110 9.53 -6.62 21.92
C THR A 110 9.88 -8.01 21.38
N GLY A 111 10.14 -8.16 20.09
CA GLY A 111 10.43 -9.44 19.46
C GLY A 111 9.22 -10.32 19.18
N GLU A 112 8.00 -9.86 19.49
CA GLU A 112 6.74 -10.56 19.19
C GLU A 112 6.49 -10.67 17.69
N SER A 113 7.00 -9.71 16.90
CA SER A 113 6.90 -9.71 15.44
C SER A 113 8.25 -9.48 14.80
N LYS A 114 8.63 -10.37 13.88
CA LYS A 114 9.87 -10.26 13.09
C LYS A 114 9.60 -9.89 11.63
N THR A 115 8.37 -9.54 11.30
CA THR A 115 7.92 -9.38 9.91
C THR A 115 7.52 -7.94 9.56
N VAL A 116 7.70 -7.00 10.49
CA VAL A 116 7.37 -5.59 10.27
C VAL A 116 8.35 -4.97 9.28
N PRO A 117 7.87 -4.39 8.16
CA PRO A 117 8.73 -3.73 7.18
C PRO A 117 9.53 -2.59 7.79
N GLY A 118 10.82 -2.54 7.49
CA GLY A 118 11.76 -1.54 8.01
C GLY A 118 12.41 -1.90 9.35
N ILE A 119 11.93 -2.92 10.08
CA ILE A 119 12.54 -3.41 11.33
C ILE A 119 12.91 -4.89 11.20
N GLY A 120 11.91 -5.77 11.17
CA GLY A 120 12.13 -7.23 11.10
C GLY A 120 12.13 -7.79 9.68
N SER A 121 11.68 -7.03 8.71
CA SER A 121 11.66 -7.38 7.29
C SER A 121 12.12 -6.17 6.45
N PRO A 122 12.94 -6.36 5.41
CA PRO A 122 13.36 -5.25 4.58
C PRO A 122 12.19 -4.64 3.81
N TYR A 123 12.27 -3.32 3.60
CA TYR A 123 11.47 -2.60 2.63
C TYR A 123 12.33 -2.27 1.41
N GLU A 124 11.94 -2.76 0.26
CA GLU A 124 12.63 -2.52 -1.00
C GLU A 124 11.99 -1.33 -1.71
N GLU A 125 12.66 -0.18 -1.69
CA GLU A 125 12.15 1.03 -2.36
C GLU A 125 11.91 0.79 -3.86
N PRO A 126 10.88 1.43 -4.45
CA PRO A 126 10.66 1.35 -5.89
C PRO A 126 11.82 1.94 -6.66
N LEU A 127 12.12 1.35 -7.84
CA LEU A 127 13.21 1.84 -8.68
C LEU A 127 12.75 3.00 -9.58
N ASN A 128 11.55 2.91 -10.12
CA ASN A 128 11.02 3.88 -11.08
C ASN A 128 9.53 4.15 -10.81
N PRO A 129 9.17 4.72 -9.65
CA PRO A 129 7.78 5.08 -9.38
C PRO A 129 7.37 6.29 -10.23
N GLU A 130 6.14 6.34 -10.68
CA GLU A 130 5.62 7.47 -11.46
C GLU A 130 5.45 8.73 -10.62
N VAL A 131 5.30 8.56 -9.30
CA VAL A 131 5.25 9.69 -8.36
C VAL A 131 5.81 9.31 -6.99
N ILE A 132 6.58 10.23 -6.41
CA ILE A 132 7.07 10.15 -5.02
C ILE A 132 6.50 11.33 -4.24
N VAL A 133 5.94 11.05 -3.07
CA VAL A 133 5.46 12.05 -2.13
C VAL A 133 6.08 11.84 -0.75
N ASP A 134 6.67 12.89 -0.19
CA ASP A 134 7.26 12.88 1.15
C ASP A 134 6.18 13.26 2.17
N SER A 135 5.55 12.26 2.77
CA SER A 135 4.41 12.46 3.67
C SER A 135 4.80 13.05 5.05
N ASP A 136 6.07 13.13 5.35
CA ASP A 136 6.61 13.86 6.51
C ASP A 136 6.67 15.38 6.29
N LYS A 137 6.70 15.82 5.01
CA LYS A 137 6.83 17.22 4.60
C LYS A 137 5.56 17.82 4.03
N LEU A 138 4.66 16.97 3.55
CA LEU A 138 3.44 17.35 2.88
C LEU A 138 2.22 16.90 3.67
N SER A 139 1.16 17.69 3.64
CA SER A 139 -0.14 17.28 4.14
C SER A 139 -0.75 16.15 3.27
N PRO A 140 -1.74 15.41 3.79
CA PRO A 140 -2.43 14.39 3.00
C PRO A 140 -3.03 14.94 1.69
N ASP A 141 -3.59 16.16 1.72
CA ASP A 141 -4.19 16.79 0.55
C ASP A 141 -3.13 17.15 -0.50
N GLU A 142 -2.00 17.72 -0.09
CA GLU A 142 -0.86 18.01 -0.99
C GLU A 142 -0.28 16.73 -1.61
N CYS A 143 -0.20 15.64 -0.84
CA CYS A 143 0.19 14.33 -1.36
C CYS A 143 -0.82 13.84 -2.41
N ALA A 144 -2.12 13.93 -2.11
CA ALA A 144 -3.18 13.51 -3.01
C ALA A 144 -3.18 14.33 -4.32
N GLU A 145 -2.98 15.64 -4.25
CA GLU A 145 -2.86 16.50 -5.43
C GLU A 145 -1.68 16.11 -6.32
N LYS A 146 -0.51 15.83 -5.75
CA LYS A 146 0.66 15.37 -6.51
C LYS A 146 0.40 14.05 -7.23
N ILE A 147 -0.23 13.10 -6.53
CA ILE A 147 -0.60 11.81 -7.11
C ILE A 147 -1.63 12.02 -8.24
N LEU A 148 -2.63 12.86 -8.03
CA LEU A 148 -3.63 13.18 -9.04
C LEU A 148 -3.02 13.81 -10.30
N LYS A 149 -2.04 14.72 -10.15
CA LYS A 149 -1.28 15.28 -11.27
C LYS A 149 -0.53 14.21 -12.06
N ALA A 150 0.07 13.24 -11.36
CA ALA A 150 0.74 12.11 -12.02
C ALA A 150 -0.26 11.22 -12.78
N ILE A 151 -1.42 10.91 -12.19
CA ILE A 151 -2.50 10.17 -12.86
C ILE A 151 -2.93 10.87 -14.14
N LYS A 152 -3.21 12.17 -14.07
CA LYS A 152 -3.63 12.96 -15.25
C LYS A 152 -2.56 12.93 -16.35
N ARG A 153 -1.29 13.06 -16.00
CA ARG A 153 -0.18 13.04 -16.95
C ARG A 153 0.00 11.68 -17.66
N HIS A 154 -0.33 10.58 -16.98
CA HIS A 154 -0.09 9.24 -17.50
C HIS A 154 -1.28 8.64 -18.25
N PHE A 155 -2.51 9.06 -17.93
CA PHE A 155 -3.71 8.41 -18.45
C PHE A 155 -4.61 9.32 -19.28
N TYR A 156 -4.35 10.65 -19.23
CA TYR A 156 -5.14 11.67 -19.93
C TYR A 156 -4.23 12.67 -20.67
#